data_414a136c2fa23b973894706e049b91d0
#
_entry.id   414a136c2fa23b973894706e049b91d0
#
_cell.length_a   1.000
_cell.length_b   1.000
_cell.length_c   1.000
_cell.angle_alpha   90.00
_cell.angle_beta   90.00
_cell.angle_gamma   90.00
#
_symmetry.space_group_name_H-M   'P 1'
#
loop_
_entity.id
_entity.type
_entity.pdbx_description
1 polymer ?
#
loop_
_entity_poly.entity_id
_entity_poly.type
_entity_poly.pdbx_seq_one_letter_code
_entity_poly.pdbx_strand_id
1 'polypeptide(L)'
;MVVKNKIMEPTSKNEFYSKAICTKGDVFNALYKANGSPTPKALNHFPDVKSTDSYYKAALWAVDKGLIEYGIFEGKYAYQRGYALYYVWQSIGAPKASQKSTFTDYKDWVFYADAVAWAESKGIIKDNGDHKFRPDDAVTRVELARFIYYAYK
;
A
#
# COMPACT_ATOMS: atom_id res chain seq x y z
N MET A 1 -6.93 1.31 15.35
CA MET A 1 -5.87 2.31 15.05
C MET A 1 -6.07 2.97 13.69
N VAL A 2 -6.11 2.21 12.60
CA VAL A 2 -6.18 2.78 11.23
C VAL A 2 -7.41 3.69 11.02
N VAL A 3 -8.59 3.29 11.48
CA VAL A 3 -9.81 4.13 11.44
C VAL A 3 -9.75 5.24 12.50
N LYS A 4 -9.34 4.93 13.74
CA LYS A 4 -9.23 5.92 14.83
C LYS A 4 -8.29 7.07 14.48
N ASN A 5 -7.22 6.82 13.76
CA ASN A 5 -6.27 7.84 13.30
C ASN A 5 -6.63 8.42 11.92
N LYS A 6 -7.84 8.16 11.41
CA LYS A 6 -8.33 8.65 10.11
C LYS A 6 -7.43 8.30 8.90
N ILE A 7 -6.66 7.24 9.02
CA ILE A 7 -5.82 6.74 7.91
C ILE A 7 -6.70 6.13 6.82
N MET A 8 -7.71 5.36 7.23
CA MET A 8 -8.75 4.84 6.34
C MET A 8 -10.11 5.12 6.95
N GLU A 9 -11.00 5.70 6.16
CA GLU A 9 -12.35 6.04 6.62
C GLU A 9 -13.30 4.83 6.50
N PRO A 10 -14.30 4.70 7.40
CA PRO A 10 -15.46 3.84 7.15
C PRO A 10 -16.17 4.27 5.88
N THR A 11 -16.69 3.32 5.11
CA THR A 11 -17.42 3.60 3.86
C THR A 11 -18.88 3.98 4.10
N SER A 12 -19.42 3.69 5.29
CA SER A 12 -20.73 4.13 5.78
C SER A 12 -20.74 4.17 7.31
N LYS A 13 -21.86 4.60 7.91
CA LYS A 13 -22.04 4.60 9.37
C LYS A 13 -21.80 3.19 9.92
N ASN A 14 -20.64 2.95 10.51
CA ASN A 14 -20.21 1.72 11.17
C ASN A 14 -19.77 0.55 10.29
N GLU A 15 -19.61 0.70 8.96
CA GLU A 15 -19.16 -0.38 8.08
C GLU A 15 -17.83 -0.03 7.41
N PHE A 16 -16.85 -0.92 7.53
CA PHE A 16 -15.53 -0.77 6.91
C PHE A 16 -15.45 -1.41 5.52
N TYR A 17 -16.43 -2.24 5.14
CA TYR A 17 -16.42 -3.05 3.90
C TYR A 17 -15.06 -3.71 3.67
N SER A 18 -14.65 -4.54 4.63
CA SER A 18 -13.30 -5.11 4.73
C SER A 18 -12.85 -5.89 3.49
N LYS A 19 -13.80 -6.50 2.78
CA LYS A 19 -13.54 -7.25 1.54
C LYS A 19 -13.53 -6.39 0.27
N ALA A 20 -13.91 -5.10 0.34
CA ALA A 20 -13.84 -4.22 -0.81
C ALA A 20 -12.37 -4.05 -1.25
N ILE A 21 -12.16 -4.06 -2.56
CA ILE A 21 -10.84 -3.84 -3.15
C ILE A 21 -10.44 -2.38 -3.06
N CYS A 22 -9.13 -2.12 -2.95
CA CYS A 22 -8.57 -0.78 -2.99
C CYS A 22 -8.04 -0.43 -4.37
N THR A 23 -8.20 0.83 -4.75
CA THR A 23 -7.52 1.40 -5.91
C THR A 23 -6.09 1.82 -5.55
N LYS A 24 -5.26 2.12 -6.56
CA LYS A 24 -3.94 2.71 -6.34
C LYS A 24 -4.05 4.03 -5.56
N GLY A 25 -5.03 4.87 -5.89
CA GLY A 25 -5.32 6.10 -5.15
C GLY A 25 -5.63 5.86 -3.67
N ASP A 26 -6.41 4.82 -3.35
CA ASP A 26 -6.72 4.45 -1.96
C ASP A 26 -5.47 4.04 -1.18
N VAL A 27 -4.60 3.24 -1.80
CA VAL A 27 -3.34 2.79 -1.19
C VAL A 27 -2.44 4.00 -0.87
N PHE A 28 -2.21 4.89 -1.84
CA PHE A 28 -1.36 6.06 -1.62
C PHE A 28 -2.00 7.07 -0.66
N ASN A 29 -3.32 7.25 -0.65
CA ASN A 29 -4.02 8.05 0.35
C ASN A 29 -3.81 7.51 1.77
N ALA A 30 -3.90 6.21 1.95
CA ALA A 30 -3.69 5.59 3.25
C ALA A 30 -2.23 5.77 3.73
N LEU A 31 -1.25 5.59 2.83
CA LEU A 31 0.17 5.84 3.12
C LEU A 31 0.44 7.32 3.46
N TYR A 32 -0.11 8.24 2.68
CA TYR A 32 0.00 9.68 2.89
C TYR A 32 -0.54 10.09 4.27
N LYS A 33 -1.73 9.59 4.62
CA LYS A 33 -2.34 9.83 5.94
C LYS A 33 -1.53 9.20 7.08
N ALA A 34 -0.99 8.00 6.87
CA ALA A 34 -0.12 7.33 7.85
C ALA A 34 1.17 8.13 8.13
N ASN A 35 1.62 8.92 7.16
CA ASN A 35 2.76 9.84 7.30
C ASN A 35 2.38 11.25 7.75
N GLY A 36 1.18 11.46 8.28
CA GLY A 36 0.75 12.73 8.85
C GLY A 36 0.28 13.77 7.84
N SER A 37 0.01 13.37 6.60
CA SER A 37 -0.51 14.23 5.53
C SER A 37 0.30 15.53 5.31
N PRO A 38 1.63 15.47 5.14
CA PRO A 38 2.44 16.66 4.95
C PRO A 38 2.09 17.37 3.64
N THR A 39 2.23 18.69 3.60
CA THR A 39 1.98 19.45 2.36
C THR A 39 2.99 19.02 1.28
N PRO A 40 2.53 18.51 0.13
CA PRO A 40 3.44 18.15 -0.97
C PRO A 40 4.15 19.39 -1.54
N LYS A 41 5.41 19.23 -1.91
CA LYS A 41 6.23 20.25 -2.59
C LYS A 41 6.29 20.04 -4.10
N ALA A 42 6.11 18.80 -4.55
CA ALA A 42 6.13 18.44 -5.96
C ALA A 42 5.00 19.15 -6.72
N LEU A 43 5.30 19.64 -7.92
CA LEU A 43 4.31 20.13 -8.87
C LEU A 43 3.66 18.95 -9.59
N ASN A 44 2.41 19.13 -10.03
CA ASN A 44 1.73 18.05 -10.74
C ASN A 44 2.21 17.97 -12.20
N HIS A 45 2.89 16.88 -12.53
CA HIS A 45 3.27 16.50 -13.90
C HIS A 45 2.65 15.17 -14.34
N PHE A 46 1.71 14.63 -13.56
CA PHE A 46 0.94 13.46 -13.97
C PHE A 46 -0.10 13.84 -15.01
N PRO A 47 -0.19 13.13 -16.15
CA PRO A 47 -1.17 13.45 -17.19
C PRO A 47 -2.61 13.09 -16.80
N ASP A 48 -2.78 12.17 -15.84
CA ASP A 48 -4.07 11.59 -15.44
C ASP A 48 -4.48 11.91 -13.99
N VAL A 49 -3.76 12.78 -13.29
CA VAL A 49 -4.09 13.22 -11.92
C VAL A 49 -4.57 14.65 -11.94
N LYS A 50 -5.79 14.88 -11.49
CA LYS A 50 -6.41 16.20 -11.41
C LYS A 50 -6.42 16.70 -9.96
N SER A 51 -6.39 18.02 -9.78
CA SER A 51 -6.49 18.63 -8.44
C SER A 51 -7.78 18.28 -7.69
N THR A 52 -8.81 17.84 -8.39
CA THR A 52 -10.09 17.36 -7.84
C THR A 52 -10.09 15.88 -7.43
N ASP A 53 -9.05 15.11 -7.79
CA ASP A 53 -8.96 13.71 -7.39
C ASP A 53 -8.65 13.61 -5.89
N SER A 54 -9.32 12.69 -5.21
CA SER A 54 -9.15 12.48 -3.76
C SER A 54 -7.73 12.12 -3.35
N TYR A 55 -6.97 11.53 -4.26
CA TYR A 55 -5.57 11.11 -4.09
C TYR A 55 -4.54 12.13 -4.62
N TYR A 56 -4.97 13.31 -5.06
CA TYR A 56 -4.08 14.34 -5.64
C TYR A 56 -2.84 14.61 -4.77
N LYS A 57 -3.07 14.98 -3.51
CA LYS A 57 -1.97 15.28 -2.58
C LYS A 57 -1.11 14.05 -2.29
N ALA A 58 -1.71 12.88 -2.20
CA ALA A 58 -1.00 11.63 -1.96
C ALA A 58 -0.09 11.25 -3.12
N ALA A 59 -0.52 11.45 -4.37
CA ALA A 59 0.30 11.22 -5.55
C ALA A 59 1.54 12.13 -5.58
N LEU A 60 1.37 13.44 -5.32
CA LEU A 60 2.48 14.40 -5.26
C LEU A 60 3.43 14.10 -4.09
N TRP A 61 2.89 13.77 -2.92
CA TRP A 61 3.68 13.37 -1.76
C TRP A 61 4.53 12.11 -2.06
N ALA A 62 3.99 11.16 -2.80
CA ALA A 62 4.72 9.95 -3.17
C ALA A 62 5.93 10.25 -4.07
N VAL A 63 5.85 11.27 -4.93
CA VAL A 63 7.00 11.79 -5.69
C VAL A 63 8.00 12.46 -4.76
N ASP A 64 7.56 13.33 -3.85
CA ASP A 64 8.43 13.97 -2.85
C ASP A 64 9.22 12.96 -2.01
N LYS A 65 8.60 11.81 -1.73
CA LYS A 65 9.24 10.72 -0.97
C LYS A 65 10.12 9.82 -1.82
N GLY A 66 10.15 10.01 -3.13
CA GLY A 66 10.87 9.12 -4.04
C GLY A 66 10.27 7.71 -4.12
N LEU A 67 9.00 7.55 -3.76
CA LEU A 67 8.31 6.26 -3.86
C LEU A 67 7.93 5.93 -5.30
N ILE A 68 7.56 6.95 -6.06
CA ILE A 68 7.17 6.85 -7.47
C ILE A 68 7.79 8.00 -8.27
N GLU A 69 7.91 7.77 -9.57
CA GLU A 69 8.25 8.80 -10.55
C GLU A 69 6.99 9.27 -11.29
N TYR A 70 7.12 10.39 -12.03
CA TYR A 70 6.03 10.86 -12.89
C TYR A 70 5.80 9.90 -14.06
N GLY A 71 4.55 9.78 -14.44
CA GLY A 71 4.04 8.93 -15.50
C GLY A 71 2.53 8.87 -15.40
N ILE A 72 1.90 7.85 -15.96
CA ILE A 72 0.48 7.58 -15.77
C ILE A 72 0.28 6.99 -14.37
N PHE A 73 -0.48 7.67 -13.51
CA PHE A 73 -0.68 7.25 -12.12
C PHE A 73 -1.70 6.12 -11.97
N GLU A 74 -2.75 6.13 -12.79
CA GLU A 74 -3.82 5.11 -12.76
C GLU A 74 -4.53 5.00 -11.40
N GLY A 75 -4.77 6.12 -10.74
CA GLY A 75 -5.26 6.18 -9.36
C GLY A 75 -6.63 5.54 -9.13
N LYS A 76 -7.44 5.35 -10.17
CA LYS A 76 -8.82 4.79 -10.10
C LYS A 76 -8.88 3.28 -10.32
N TYR A 77 -7.78 2.64 -10.70
CA TYR A 77 -7.74 1.21 -10.97
C TYR A 77 -7.42 0.39 -9.71
N ALA A 78 -7.97 -0.81 -9.66
CA ALA A 78 -7.67 -1.77 -8.60
C ALA A 78 -6.17 -1.99 -8.49
N TYR A 79 -5.65 -2.07 -7.26
CA TYR A 79 -4.22 -2.20 -7.03
C TYR A 79 -3.85 -3.57 -6.50
N GLN A 80 -2.79 -4.16 -7.05
CA GLN A 80 -2.36 -5.50 -6.71
C GLN A 80 -1.71 -5.57 -5.33
N ARG A 81 -1.88 -6.70 -4.65
CA ARG A 81 -1.34 -6.97 -3.31
C ARG A 81 0.18 -6.80 -3.24
N GLY A 82 0.90 -7.33 -4.25
CA GLY A 82 2.36 -7.22 -4.34
C GLY A 82 2.82 -5.77 -4.35
N TYR A 83 2.20 -4.93 -5.17
CA TYR A 83 2.50 -3.49 -5.24
C TYR A 83 2.12 -2.76 -3.95
N ALA A 84 0.93 -3.02 -3.41
CA ALA A 84 0.48 -2.36 -2.20
C ALA A 84 1.42 -2.63 -1.02
N LEU A 85 1.80 -3.90 -0.81
CA LEU A 85 2.74 -4.28 0.23
C LEU A 85 4.13 -3.69 0.00
N TYR A 86 4.62 -3.69 -1.23
CA TYR A 86 5.90 -3.08 -1.60
C TYR A 86 5.96 -1.60 -1.21
N TYR A 87 4.96 -0.80 -1.56
CA TYR A 87 4.97 0.62 -1.24
C TYR A 87 4.77 0.90 0.26
N VAL A 88 4.01 0.08 0.98
CA VAL A 88 3.97 0.14 2.44
C VAL A 88 5.36 -0.09 3.03
N TRP A 89 6.04 -1.14 2.60
CA TRP A 89 7.40 -1.50 3.03
C TRP A 89 8.43 -0.43 2.67
N GLN A 90 8.38 0.11 1.44
CA GLN A 90 9.24 1.22 1.01
C GLN A 90 9.03 2.48 1.85
N SER A 91 7.79 2.81 2.20
CA SER A 91 7.46 4.03 2.95
C SER A 91 8.03 4.06 4.37
N ILE A 92 8.43 2.92 4.91
CA ILE A 92 9.07 2.78 6.22
C ILE A 92 10.58 2.50 6.15
N GLY A 93 11.20 2.71 4.98
CA GLY A 93 12.63 2.55 4.78
C GLY A 93 13.09 1.14 4.41
N ALA A 94 12.21 0.31 3.86
CA ALA A 94 12.52 -1.00 3.31
C ALA A 94 13.32 -1.92 4.27
N PRO A 95 12.82 -2.19 5.47
CA PRO A 95 13.54 -2.98 6.46
C PRO A 95 13.79 -4.41 5.97
N LYS A 96 14.98 -4.93 6.25
CA LYS A 96 15.36 -6.29 5.84
C LYS A 96 14.53 -7.35 6.57
N ALA A 97 14.18 -8.42 5.84
CA ALA A 97 13.60 -9.61 6.43
C ALA A 97 14.67 -10.42 7.19
N SER A 98 14.23 -11.13 8.24
CA SER A 98 15.11 -12.02 9.00
C SER A 98 15.35 -13.37 8.28
N GLN A 99 14.50 -13.73 7.35
CA GLN A 99 14.54 -14.97 6.59
C GLN A 99 13.82 -14.84 5.24
N LYS A 100 14.07 -15.78 4.34
CA LYS A 100 13.32 -15.87 3.08
C LYS A 100 11.87 -16.22 3.34
N SER A 101 11.01 -15.80 2.40
CA SER A 101 9.58 -16.14 2.43
C SER A 101 9.35 -17.62 2.12
N THR A 102 8.29 -18.18 2.70
CA THR A 102 7.79 -19.53 2.43
C THR A 102 6.84 -19.60 1.25
N PHE A 103 6.38 -18.49 0.73
CA PHE A 103 5.48 -18.43 -0.43
C PHE A 103 6.19 -18.80 -1.72
N THR A 104 5.49 -19.51 -2.60
CA THR A 104 6.07 -20.15 -3.81
C THR A 104 5.49 -19.65 -5.13
N ASP A 105 4.52 -18.72 -5.09
CA ASP A 105 3.79 -18.26 -6.27
C ASP A 105 4.40 -17.00 -6.92
N TYR A 106 5.62 -16.64 -6.56
CA TYR A 106 6.42 -15.61 -7.21
C TYR A 106 7.90 -15.99 -7.21
N LYS A 107 8.71 -15.25 -7.95
CA LYS A 107 10.15 -15.48 -8.06
C LYS A 107 10.95 -14.56 -7.14
N ASP A 108 12.04 -15.02 -6.59
CA ASP A 108 12.90 -14.28 -5.64
C ASP A 108 13.43 -12.94 -6.21
N TRP A 109 13.46 -12.78 -7.53
CA TRP A 109 13.94 -11.56 -8.19
C TRP A 109 12.86 -10.49 -8.45
N VAL A 110 11.59 -10.75 -8.15
CA VAL A 110 10.54 -9.72 -8.31
C VAL A 110 10.71 -8.61 -7.27
N PHE A 111 10.36 -7.39 -7.66
CA PHE A 111 10.63 -6.20 -6.86
C PHE A 111 9.97 -6.21 -5.47
N TYR A 112 8.87 -6.93 -5.28
CA TYR A 112 8.17 -7.04 -3.99
C TYR A 112 8.61 -8.25 -3.14
N ALA A 113 9.54 -9.08 -3.59
CA ALA A 113 9.93 -10.30 -2.88
C ALA A 113 10.42 -10.02 -1.44
N ASP A 114 11.27 -9.01 -1.26
CA ASP A 114 11.79 -8.63 0.05
C ASP A 114 10.70 -8.07 0.97
N ALA A 115 9.74 -7.33 0.40
CA ALA A 115 8.59 -6.83 1.15
C ALA A 115 7.71 -7.97 1.67
N VAL A 116 7.47 -9.00 0.85
CA VAL A 116 6.72 -10.19 1.24
C VAL A 116 7.45 -10.96 2.33
N ALA A 117 8.74 -11.21 2.17
CA ALA A 117 9.56 -11.88 3.19
C ALA A 117 9.57 -11.12 4.52
N TRP A 118 9.70 -9.78 4.48
CA TRP A 118 9.59 -8.94 5.65
C TRP A 118 8.23 -9.05 6.33
N ALA A 119 7.14 -8.93 5.57
CA ALA A 119 5.79 -8.97 6.11
C ALA A 119 5.46 -10.33 6.73
N GLU A 120 5.92 -11.43 6.13
CA GLU A 120 5.79 -12.77 6.69
C GLU A 120 6.60 -12.90 7.99
N SER A 121 7.86 -12.46 8.02
CA SER A 121 8.72 -12.50 9.22
C SER A 121 8.18 -11.70 10.40
N LYS A 122 7.33 -10.70 10.13
CA LYS A 122 6.64 -9.88 11.14
C LYS A 122 5.24 -10.38 11.47
N GLY A 123 4.78 -11.48 10.86
CA GLY A 123 3.43 -12.01 11.04
C GLY A 123 2.32 -11.11 10.50
N ILE A 124 2.65 -10.17 9.62
CA ILE A 124 1.68 -9.28 8.95
C ILE A 124 0.85 -10.08 7.96
N ILE A 125 1.50 -10.97 7.23
CA ILE A 125 0.89 -11.96 6.36
C ILE A 125 1.25 -13.34 6.88
N LYS A 126 0.36 -14.31 6.65
CA LYS A 126 0.55 -15.71 7.07
C LYS A 126 0.19 -16.63 5.93
N ASP A 127 0.98 -17.69 5.79
CA ASP A 127 0.64 -18.78 4.91
C ASP A 127 -0.56 -19.56 5.47
N ASN A 128 -1.56 -19.78 4.65
CA ASN A 128 -2.73 -20.56 4.99
C ASN A 128 -2.56 -22.08 4.72
N GLY A 129 -1.34 -22.51 4.40
CA GLY A 129 -1.00 -23.89 4.08
C GLY A 129 -0.97 -24.20 2.58
N ASP A 130 -1.27 -23.21 1.73
CA ASP A 130 -1.19 -23.36 0.28
C ASP A 130 0.09 -22.73 -0.33
N HIS A 131 0.91 -22.09 0.50
CA HIS A 131 2.16 -21.41 0.13
C HIS A 131 1.98 -20.35 -0.96
N LYS A 132 0.81 -19.65 -0.96
CA LYS A 132 0.48 -18.63 -1.95
C LYS A 132 0.24 -17.27 -1.32
N PHE A 133 1.01 -16.29 -1.75
CA PHE A 133 0.82 -14.89 -1.40
C PHE A 133 -0.24 -14.22 -2.28
N ARG A 134 -0.42 -14.66 -3.52
CA ARG A 134 -1.32 -14.09 -4.53
C ARG A 134 -1.02 -12.62 -4.81
N PRO A 135 0.19 -12.29 -5.30
CA PRO A 135 0.62 -10.90 -5.48
C PRO A 135 -0.21 -10.12 -6.49
N ASP A 136 -0.80 -10.80 -7.47
CA ASP A 136 -1.56 -10.20 -8.57
C ASP A 136 -3.04 -9.97 -8.23
N ASP A 137 -3.54 -10.55 -7.14
CA ASP A 137 -4.90 -10.27 -6.67
C ASP A 137 -5.02 -8.82 -6.19
N ALA A 138 -6.20 -8.22 -6.37
CA ALA A 138 -6.45 -6.88 -5.86
C ALA A 138 -6.38 -6.86 -4.32
N VAL A 139 -5.66 -5.87 -3.77
CA VAL A 139 -5.58 -5.70 -2.32
C VAL A 139 -6.93 -5.25 -1.76
N THR A 140 -7.37 -5.89 -0.69
CA THR A 140 -8.59 -5.52 0.01
C THR A 140 -8.35 -4.47 1.10
N ARG A 141 -9.41 -3.79 1.54
CA ARG A 141 -9.33 -2.77 2.60
C ARG A 141 -8.79 -3.33 3.91
N VAL A 142 -9.18 -4.55 4.28
CA VAL A 142 -8.68 -5.19 5.52
C VAL A 142 -7.21 -5.55 5.41
N GLU A 143 -6.75 -5.99 4.24
CA GLU A 143 -5.33 -6.28 4.01
C GLU A 143 -4.49 -5.02 4.07
N LEU A 144 -4.89 -3.97 3.35
CA LEU A 144 -4.20 -2.68 3.40
C LEU A 144 -4.15 -2.11 4.82
N ALA A 145 -5.27 -2.17 5.55
CA ALA A 145 -5.32 -1.73 6.94
C ALA A 145 -4.34 -2.52 7.83
N ARG A 146 -4.22 -3.83 7.62
CA ARG A 146 -3.26 -4.68 8.33
C ARG A 146 -1.82 -4.30 7.97
N PHE A 147 -1.50 -4.14 6.69
CA PHE A 147 -0.16 -3.76 6.25
C PHE A 147 0.28 -2.44 6.91
N ILE A 148 -0.57 -1.42 6.85
CA ILE A 148 -0.29 -0.11 7.44
C ILE A 148 -0.21 -0.19 8.97
N TYR A 149 -1.13 -0.89 9.62
CA TYR A 149 -1.12 -1.01 11.08
C TYR A 149 0.22 -1.54 11.61
N TYR A 150 0.73 -2.61 11.01
CA TYR A 150 1.98 -3.22 11.46
C TYR A 150 3.23 -2.47 11.01
N ALA A 151 3.16 -1.76 9.88
CA ALA A 151 4.27 -0.96 9.38
C ALA A 151 4.52 0.30 10.24
N TYR A 152 3.44 0.90 10.75
CA TYR A 152 3.49 2.17 11.51
C TYR A 152 3.19 2.02 13.01
N LYS A 153 3.29 0.80 13.56
CA LYS A 153 3.06 0.51 14.98
C LYS A 153 4.28 0.88 15.87
#